data_ce057bef701f8de149067fbb76c5c736
#
_entry.id   ce057bef701f8de149067fbb76c5c736
#
_cell.length_a   1.000
_cell.length_b   1.000
_cell.length_c   1.000
_cell.angle_alpha   90.00
_cell.angle_beta   90.00
_cell.angle_gamma   90.00
#
_symmetry.space_group_name_H-M   'P 1'
#
loop_
_entity.id
_entity.type
_entity.pdbx_description
1 polymer ?
#
loop_
_entity_poly.entity_id
_entity_poly.type
_entity_poly.pdbx_seq_one_letter_code
_entity_poly.pdbx_strand_id
1 'polypeptide(L)'
;MSSPPTRVAIRGWFTDVLDGRCTPDEASDWATDHISACRWEDELILQGLLRLNALLSLSDAQAQQSLERWTADLAEYDEDPREWDRRYFLQLVRGFAERVGVEHARRFANKLVSEGMLTSLDVRDVFGDD
;
A
#
# COMPACT_ATOMS: atom_id res chain seq x y z
N MET A 1 -20.82 -15.72 1.08
CA MET A 1 -20.07 -14.49 1.37
C MET A 1 -18.58 -14.79 1.38
N SER A 2 -17.82 -14.04 0.60
CA SER A 2 -16.38 -14.20 0.61
C SER A 2 -15.80 -13.52 1.87
N SER A 3 -14.83 -14.17 2.48
CA SER A 3 -14.12 -13.62 3.64
C SER A 3 -13.30 -12.40 3.24
N PRO A 4 -13.09 -11.42 4.15
CA PRO A 4 -12.16 -10.33 3.88
C PRO A 4 -10.76 -10.87 3.58
N PRO A 5 -9.96 -10.16 2.77
CA PRO A 5 -8.61 -10.60 2.49
C PRO A 5 -7.74 -10.51 3.74
N THR A 6 -6.90 -11.52 3.94
CA THR A 6 -5.97 -11.56 5.07
C THR A 6 -4.54 -11.57 4.56
N ARG A 7 -3.58 -11.26 5.43
CA ARG A 7 -2.16 -11.33 5.09
C ARG A 7 -1.77 -12.73 4.65
N VAL A 8 -2.31 -13.74 5.32
CA VAL A 8 -2.03 -15.14 4.98
C VAL A 8 -2.54 -15.49 3.59
N ALA A 9 -3.76 -15.06 3.26
CA ALA A 9 -4.34 -15.30 1.93
C ALA A 9 -3.53 -14.60 0.83
N ILE A 10 -3.12 -13.36 1.05
CA ILE A 10 -2.29 -12.60 0.08
C ILE A 10 -0.95 -13.31 -0.13
N ARG A 11 -0.28 -13.68 0.96
CA ARG A 11 1.00 -14.41 0.88
C ARG A 11 0.83 -15.73 0.15
N GLY A 12 -0.27 -16.44 0.41
CA GLY A 12 -0.59 -17.69 -0.26
C GLY A 12 -0.70 -17.52 -1.77
N TRP A 13 -1.35 -16.45 -2.23
CA TRP A 13 -1.45 -16.14 -3.66
C TRP A 13 -0.08 -15.86 -4.28
N PHE A 14 0.77 -15.07 -3.61
CA PHE A 14 2.13 -14.83 -4.10
C PHE A 14 2.92 -16.13 -4.23
N THR A 15 2.88 -16.95 -3.18
CA THR A 15 3.60 -18.22 -3.15
C THR A 15 3.11 -19.15 -4.25
N ASP A 16 1.80 -19.27 -4.41
CA ASP A 16 1.21 -20.15 -5.42
C ASP A 16 1.55 -19.71 -6.84
N VAL A 17 1.58 -18.41 -7.11
CA VAL A 17 2.02 -17.89 -8.42
C VAL A 17 3.50 -18.20 -8.66
N LEU A 18 4.35 -17.95 -7.66
CA LEU A 18 5.79 -18.21 -7.77
C LEU A 18 6.10 -19.71 -7.94
N ASP A 19 5.30 -20.57 -7.32
CA ASP A 19 5.46 -22.03 -7.45
C ASP A 19 4.79 -22.61 -8.70
N GLY A 20 4.09 -21.77 -9.47
CA GLY A 20 3.40 -22.22 -10.68
C GLY A 20 2.07 -22.91 -10.44
N ARG A 21 1.53 -22.84 -9.23
CA ARG A 21 0.22 -23.45 -8.88
C ARG A 21 -0.95 -22.60 -9.36
N CYS A 22 -0.77 -21.29 -9.43
CA CYS A 22 -1.76 -20.34 -9.92
C CYS A 22 -1.10 -19.43 -10.95
N THR A 23 -1.91 -18.86 -11.83
CA THR A 23 -1.42 -17.87 -12.80
C THR A 23 -1.48 -16.47 -12.20
N PRO A 24 -0.67 -15.53 -12.72
CA PRO A 24 -0.80 -14.11 -12.34
C PRO A 24 -2.20 -13.55 -12.61
N ASP A 25 -2.88 -14.03 -13.67
CA ASP A 25 -4.25 -13.63 -14.00
C ASP A 25 -5.23 -13.99 -12.87
N GLU A 26 -5.12 -15.20 -12.34
CA GLU A 26 -5.98 -15.65 -11.25
C GLU A 26 -5.77 -14.82 -9.99
N ALA A 27 -4.51 -14.54 -9.65
CA ALA A 27 -4.17 -13.71 -8.49
C ALA A 27 -4.67 -12.28 -8.67
N SER A 28 -4.50 -11.71 -9.85
CA SER A 28 -4.96 -10.37 -10.18
C SER A 28 -6.49 -10.27 -10.08
N ASP A 29 -7.21 -11.27 -10.59
CA ASP A 29 -8.67 -11.29 -10.53
C ASP A 29 -9.17 -11.33 -9.08
N TRP A 30 -8.57 -12.18 -8.25
CA TRP A 30 -8.91 -12.25 -6.84
C TRP A 30 -8.68 -10.91 -6.14
N ALA A 31 -7.52 -10.30 -6.38
CA ALA A 31 -7.17 -9.02 -5.79
C ALA A 31 -8.12 -7.90 -6.26
N THR A 32 -8.44 -7.87 -7.55
CA THR A 32 -9.35 -6.88 -8.13
C THR A 32 -10.72 -6.94 -7.49
N ASP A 33 -11.25 -8.14 -7.25
CA ASP A 33 -12.55 -8.34 -6.60
C ASP A 33 -12.57 -7.71 -5.20
N HIS A 34 -11.50 -7.89 -4.43
CA HIS A 34 -11.41 -7.31 -3.09
C HIS A 34 -11.19 -5.80 -3.12
N ILE A 35 -10.38 -5.31 -4.05
CA ILE A 35 -10.16 -3.85 -4.21
C ILE A 35 -11.47 -3.17 -4.58
N SER A 36 -12.20 -3.72 -5.55
CA SER A 36 -13.48 -3.17 -5.99
C SER A 36 -14.53 -3.15 -4.89
N ALA A 37 -14.50 -4.13 -4.00
CA ALA A 37 -15.43 -4.22 -2.87
C ALA A 37 -14.96 -3.44 -1.64
N CYS A 38 -13.80 -2.78 -1.71
CA CYS A 38 -13.19 -2.04 -0.60
C CYS A 38 -13.04 -2.89 0.67
N ARG A 39 -12.58 -4.14 0.49
CA ARG A 39 -12.46 -5.11 1.59
C ARG A 39 -11.03 -5.20 2.10
N TRP A 40 -10.60 -4.22 2.87
CA TRP A 40 -9.30 -4.31 3.54
C TRP A 40 -9.40 -3.66 4.92
N GLU A 41 -8.71 -4.26 5.89
CA GLU A 41 -8.72 -3.81 7.27
C GLU A 41 -7.60 -2.81 7.57
N ASP A 42 -6.48 -2.88 6.84
CA ASP A 42 -5.35 -1.97 7.02
C ASP A 42 -4.66 -1.70 5.68
N GLU A 43 -3.77 -0.70 5.67
CA GLU A 43 -3.05 -0.28 4.47
C GLU A 43 -2.17 -1.39 3.89
N LEU A 44 -1.61 -2.25 4.73
CA LEU A 44 -0.74 -3.33 4.27
C LEU A 44 -1.54 -4.39 3.50
N ILE A 45 -2.79 -4.61 3.89
CA ILE A 45 -3.69 -5.49 3.12
C ILE A 45 -3.94 -4.88 1.74
N LEU A 46 -4.26 -3.57 1.68
CA LEU A 46 -4.44 -2.90 0.39
C LEU A 46 -3.17 -2.95 -0.45
N GLN A 47 -2.01 -2.68 0.14
CA GLN A 47 -0.72 -2.76 -0.56
C GLN A 47 -0.48 -4.15 -1.13
N GLY A 48 -0.78 -5.19 -0.35
CA GLY A 48 -0.65 -6.58 -0.81
C GLY A 48 -1.57 -6.89 -1.98
N LEU A 49 -2.82 -6.42 -1.94
CA LEU A 49 -3.77 -6.59 -3.04
C LEU A 49 -3.29 -5.89 -4.32
N LEU A 50 -2.78 -4.66 -4.18
CA LEU A 50 -2.25 -3.91 -5.31
C LEU A 50 -1.03 -4.59 -5.93
N ARG A 51 -0.16 -5.19 -5.10
CA ARG A 51 1.01 -5.94 -5.58
C ARG A 51 0.60 -7.21 -6.32
N LEU A 52 -0.43 -7.93 -5.85
CA LEU A 52 -0.98 -9.08 -6.57
C LEU A 52 -1.55 -8.67 -7.93
N ASN A 53 -2.27 -7.55 -7.96
CA ASN A 53 -2.83 -7.02 -9.20
C ASN A 53 -1.74 -6.66 -10.22
N ALA A 54 -0.57 -6.25 -9.76
CA ALA A 54 0.55 -5.87 -10.61
C ALA A 54 1.36 -7.07 -11.14
N LEU A 55 1.11 -8.30 -10.65
CA LEU A 55 1.89 -9.49 -11.03
C LEU A 55 1.85 -9.78 -12.53
N LEU A 56 0.77 -9.37 -13.21
CA LEU A 56 0.63 -9.54 -14.67
C LEU A 56 1.77 -8.87 -15.44
N SER A 57 2.35 -7.80 -14.89
CA SER A 57 3.38 -6.99 -15.53
C SER A 57 4.80 -7.32 -15.04
N LEU A 58 4.95 -8.30 -14.15
CA LEU A 58 6.21 -8.59 -13.49
C LEU A 58 6.79 -9.93 -13.95
N SER A 59 8.13 -9.98 -14.03
CA SER A 59 8.86 -11.25 -14.16
C SER A 59 8.82 -12.00 -12.82
N ASP A 60 9.21 -13.28 -12.83
CA ASP A 60 9.29 -14.08 -11.60
C ASP A 60 10.23 -13.43 -10.57
N ALA A 61 11.38 -12.91 -11.02
CA ALA A 61 12.31 -12.21 -10.11
C ALA A 61 11.70 -10.95 -9.50
N GLN A 62 10.98 -10.18 -10.31
CA GLN A 62 10.30 -8.98 -9.83
C GLN A 62 9.16 -9.33 -8.88
N ALA A 63 8.43 -10.41 -9.15
CA ALA A 63 7.36 -10.89 -8.27
C ALA A 63 7.93 -11.31 -6.91
N GLN A 64 9.07 -12.03 -6.92
CA GLN A 64 9.76 -12.42 -5.68
C GLN A 64 10.20 -11.20 -4.88
N GLN A 65 10.76 -10.20 -5.54
CA GLN A 65 11.16 -8.94 -4.88
C GLN A 65 9.96 -8.20 -4.30
N SER A 66 8.82 -8.22 -5.00
CA SER A 66 7.60 -7.59 -4.53
C SER A 66 7.10 -8.26 -3.25
N LEU A 67 7.12 -9.59 -3.19
CA LEU A 67 6.75 -10.33 -1.99
C LEU A 67 7.70 -10.03 -0.82
N GLU A 68 9.00 -10.01 -1.09
CA GLU A 68 10.01 -9.71 -0.06
C GLU A 68 9.83 -8.30 0.51
N ARG A 69 9.58 -7.33 -0.36
CA ARG A 69 9.34 -5.94 0.05
C ARG A 69 8.08 -5.82 0.90
N TRP A 70 6.98 -6.47 0.47
CA TRP A 70 5.74 -6.45 1.24
C TRP A 70 5.92 -7.12 2.60
N THR A 71 6.65 -8.23 2.66
CA THR A 71 6.95 -8.92 3.92
C THR A 71 7.75 -8.02 4.86
N ALA A 72 8.73 -7.28 4.34
CA ALA A 72 9.50 -6.32 5.14
C ALA A 72 8.61 -5.18 5.67
N ASP A 73 7.71 -4.67 4.83
CA ASP A 73 6.77 -3.62 5.22
C ASP A 73 5.82 -4.11 6.33
N LEU A 74 5.38 -5.37 6.26
CA LEU A 74 4.55 -5.95 7.32
C LEU A 74 5.28 -5.98 8.66
N ALA A 75 6.55 -6.34 8.66
CA ALA A 75 7.35 -6.37 9.88
C ALA A 75 7.51 -4.98 10.48
N GLU A 76 7.78 -3.97 9.65
CA GLU A 76 7.88 -2.58 10.09
C GLU A 76 6.54 -2.07 10.63
N TYR A 77 5.45 -2.38 9.93
CA TYR A 77 4.10 -1.99 10.35
C TYR A 77 3.75 -2.60 11.70
N ASP A 78 4.02 -3.88 11.90
CA ASP A 78 3.71 -4.56 13.16
C ASP A 78 4.52 -4.01 14.33
N GLU A 79 5.74 -3.54 14.07
CA GLU A 79 6.59 -2.93 15.09
C GLU A 79 6.03 -1.58 15.56
N ASP A 80 5.62 -0.72 14.64
CA ASP A 80 5.03 0.58 14.96
C ASP A 80 4.07 1.01 13.84
N PRO A 81 2.77 0.64 13.94
CA PRO A 81 1.79 0.97 12.90
C PRO A 81 1.63 2.47 12.66
N ARG A 82 1.69 3.28 13.71
CA ARG A 82 1.54 4.73 13.59
C ARG A 82 2.67 5.37 12.80
N GLU A 83 3.90 4.94 13.08
CA GLU A 83 5.08 5.46 12.39
C GLU A 83 5.09 5.00 10.93
N TRP A 84 4.67 3.76 10.67
CA TRP A 84 4.55 3.27 9.30
C TRP A 84 3.53 4.09 8.51
N ASP A 85 2.34 4.31 9.07
CA ASP A 85 1.29 5.12 8.45
C ASP A 85 1.75 6.55 8.20
N ARG A 86 2.43 7.16 9.18
CA ARG A 86 2.96 8.50 9.05
C ARG A 86 3.91 8.62 7.86
N ARG A 87 4.89 7.71 7.75
CA ARG A 87 5.84 7.70 6.64
C ARG A 87 5.15 7.47 5.30
N TYR A 88 4.18 6.58 5.27
CA TYR A 88 3.40 6.29 4.07
C TYR A 88 2.65 7.54 3.58
N PHE A 89 1.93 8.21 4.48
CA PHE A 89 1.18 9.41 4.11
C PHE A 89 2.09 10.56 3.72
N LEU A 90 3.27 10.69 4.33
CA LEU A 90 4.26 11.70 3.92
C LEU A 90 4.75 11.43 2.50
N GLN A 91 4.98 10.18 2.14
CA GLN A 91 5.37 9.81 0.77
C GLN A 91 4.25 10.15 -0.22
N LEU A 92 3.01 9.88 0.14
CA LEU A 92 1.86 10.23 -0.70
C LEU A 92 1.77 11.74 -0.92
N VAL A 93 1.96 12.52 0.13
CA VAL A 93 1.94 13.99 0.04
C VAL A 93 3.05 14.49 -0.88
N ARG A 94 4.27 14.00 -0.72
CA ARG A 94 5.40 14.38 -1.57
C ARG A 94 5.17 14.02 -3.03
N GLY A 95 4.69 12.81 -3.30
CA GLY A 95 4.37 12.37 -4.66
C GLY A 95 3.25 13.18 -5.27
N PHE A 96 2.25 13.54 -4.47
CA PHE A 96 1.13 14.36 -4.91
C PHE A 96 1.62 15.77 -5.28
N ALA A 97 2.53 16.35 -4.48
CA ALA A 97 3.12 17.65 -4.76
C ALA A 97 3.86 17.67 -6.10
N GLU A 98 4.59 16.60 -6.41
CA GLU A 98 5.33 16.49 -7.67
C GLU A 98 4.41 16.34 -8.89
N ARG A 99 3.28 15.62 -8.73
CA ARG A 99 2.39 15.31 -9.85
C ARG A 99 1.31 16.34 -10.10
N VAL A 100 0.75 16.93 -9.04
CA VAL A 100 -0.44 17.77 -9.13
C VAL A 100 -0.17 19.21 -8.68
N GLY A 101 0.89 19.44 -7.94
CA GLY A 101 1.29 20.76 -7.47
C GLY A 101 1.22 20.90 -5.96
N VAL A 102 1.99 21.86 -5.46
CA VAL A 102 2.19 22.08 -4.02
C VAL A 102 0.89 22.50 -3.33
N GLU A 103 0.06 23.34 -3.96
CA GLU A 103 -1.19 23.78 -3.34
C GLU A 103 -2.15 22.64 -3.07
N HIS A 104 -2.34 21.76 -4.05
CA HIS A 104 -3.22 20.60 -3.89
C HIS A 104 -2.68 19.63 -2.85
N ALA A 105 -1.36 19.41 -2.85
CA ALA A 105 -0.71 18.55 -1.88
C ALA A 105 -0.83 19.12 -0.47
N ARG A 106 -0.74 20.44 -0.32
CA ARG A 106 -0.89 21.09 0.99
C ARG A 106 -2.31 20.92 1.53
N ARG A 107 -3.34 21.04 0.69
CA ARG A 107 -4.74 20.80 1.08
C ARG A 107 -4.94 19.36 1.53
N PHE A 108 -4.37 18.41 0.79
CA PHE A 108 -4.42 16.99 1.14
C PHE A 108 -3.72 16.74 2.49
N ALA A 109 -2.54 17.33 2.68
CA ALA A 109 -1.79 17.19 3.94
C ALA A 109 -2.58 17.78 5.12
N ASN A 110 -3.20 18.94 4.94
CA ASN A 110 -4.01 19.56 5.99
C ASN A 110 -5.22 18.71 6.36
N LYS A 111 -5.82 18.04 5.39
CA LYS A 111 -6.89 17.09 5.65
C LYS A 111 -6.39 15.92 6.51
N LEU A 112 -5.21 15.40 6.20
CA LEU A 112 -4.60 14.33 6.99
C LEU A 112 -4.29 14.78 8.42
N VAL A 113 -3.89 16.04 8.61
CA VAL A 113 -3.70 16.62 9.94
C VAL A 113 -5.03 16.65 10.71
N SER A 114 -6.10 17.09 10.07
CA SER A 114 -7.42 17.15 10.71
C SER A 114 -7.96 15.77 11.07
N GLU A 115 -7.54 14.74 10.34
CA GLU A 115 -7.93 13.35 10.63
C GLU A 115 -6.99 12.65 11.61
N GLY A 116 -5.93 13.34 12.07
CA GLY A 116 -5.00 12.80 13.06
C GLY A 116 -3.92 11.89 12.49
N MET A 117 -3.79 11.81 11.17
CA MET A 117 -2.80 10.94 10.52
C MET A 117 -1.43 11.59 10.39
N LEU A 118 -1.38 12.91 10.30
CA LEU A 118 -0.16 13.70 10.28
C LEU A 118 -0.26 14.82 11.31
N THR A 119 0.89 15.40 11.67
CA THR A 119 0.97 16.58 12.54
C THR A 119 1.28 17.82 11.73
N SER A 120 1.05 19.00 12.32
CA SER A 120 1.43 20.27 11.71
C SER A 120 2.93 20.34 11.43
N LEU A 121 3.76 19.72 12.29
CA LEU A 121 5.19 19.63 12.08
C LEU A 121 5.54 18.80 10.84
N ASP A 122 4.81 17.70 10.61
CA ASP A 122 5.02 16.87 9.43
C ASP A 122 4.77 17.67 8.14
N VAL A 123 3.71 18.47 8.12
CA VAL A 123 3.38 19.31 6.96
C VAL A 123 4.45 20.37 6.75
N ARG A 124 4.92 20.98 7.83
CA ARG A 124 5.99 21.97 7.78
C ARG A 124 7.29 21.38 7.23
N ASP A 125 7.63 20.17 7.64
CA ASP A 125 8.84 19.48 7.14
C ASP A 125 8.79 19.23 5.63
N VAL A 126 7.60 19.00 5.08
CA VAL A 126 7.44 18.76 3.63
C VAL A 126 7.44 20.07 2.84
N PHE A 127 6.73 21.09 3.32
CA PHE A 127 6.48 22.32 2.57
C PHE A 127 7.29 23.53 3.04
N GLY A 128 7.98 23.43 4.17
CA GLY A 128 8.72 24.53 4.75
C GLY A 128 7.85 25.41 5.66
N ASP A 129 8.43 26.48 6.18
CA ASP A 129 7.83 27.36 7.17
C ASP A 129 7.01 28.52 6.60
N ASP A 130 6.59 28.43 5.37
CA ASP A 130 5.81 29.51 4.77
C ASP A 130 4.34 29.47 5.14
#